data_670ccc0276081a8fc53c297317aeceec
#
_entry.id   670ccc0276081a8fc53c297317aeceec
#
_cell.length_a   1.000
_cell.length_b   1.000
_cell.length_c   1.000
_cell.angle_alpha   90.00
_cell.angle_beta   90.00
_cell.angle_gamma   90.00
#
_symmetry.space_group_name_H-M   'P 1'
#
loop_
_entity.id
_entity.type
_entity.pdbx_description
1 polymer ?
#
loop_
_entity_poly.entity_id
_entity_poly.type
_entity_poly.pdbx_seq_one_letter_code
_entity_poly.pdbx_strand_id
1 'polypeptide(L)'
;MDMQVEKRHAFEAGGAGALKLLLPVDATARSRWGIQYAKTCRQDGRDVAAALLFVAEQVTSWQVLRFRTQEEIRRFQAERANHLLVDAARPLEQAGVPVQVQYREGDIAFHILDVAEQLECDEIVLPLPHPRWARLISLDIAREVLRRQRSVPVTLVDTLGIPERGCRQ
;
A
#
# COMPACT_ATOMS: atom_id res chain seq x y z
N MET A 1 2.35 -24.51 6.08
CA MET A 1 0.95 -24.21 5.75
C MET A 1 0.44 -23.20 6.78
N ASP A 2 0.07 -22.15 6.59
CA ASP A 2 0.49 -21.01 5.80
C ASP A 2 0.11 -19.75 6.59
N MET A 3 1.08 -19.12 7.17
CA MET A 3 0.92 -17.82 7.87
C MET A 3 0.24 -16.76 6.97
N GLN A 4 0.31 -16.93 5.65
CA GLN A 4 -0.40 -16.08 4.69
C GLN A 4 -1.89 -16.41 4.57
N VAL A 5 -2.29 -17.68 4.72
CA VAL A 5 -3.70 -18.08 4.71
C VAL A 5 -4.40 -17.62 5.97
N GLU A 6 -3.74 -17.71 7.12
CA GLU A 6 -4.27 -17.25 8.41
C GLU A 6 -4.42 -15.72 8.45
N LYS A 7 -3.47 -14.98 7.85
CA LYS A 7 -3.54 -13.52 7.72
C LYS A 7 -4.62 -13.06 6.72
N ARG A 8 -4.91 -13.84 5.68
CA ARG A 8 -6.05 -13.59 4.79
C ARG A 8 -7.38 -13.70 5.54
N HIS A 9 -7.57 -14.77 6.30
CA HIS A 9 -8.78 -14.96 7.10
C HIS A 9 -8.96 -13.85 8.15
N ALA A 10 -7.88 -13.32 8.73
CA ALA A 10 -7.97 -12.23 9.70
C ALA A 10 -8.42 -10.90 9.06
N PHE A 11 -8.04 -10.62 7.81
CA PHE A 11 -8.49 -9.45 7.06
C PHE A 11 -9.96 -9.61 6.59
N GLU A 12 -10.33 -10.80 6.12
CA GLU A 12 -11.70 -11.14 5.72
C GLU A 12 -12.64 -11.25 6.93
N ALA A 13 -12.11 -11.69 8.09
CA ALA A 13 -12.83 -11.78 9.35
C ALA A 13 -12.86 -10.49 10.15
N GLY A 14 -12.24 -9.41 9.67
CA GLY A 14 -12.50 -8.06 10.18
C GLY A 14 -14.02 -7.89 10.26
N GLY A 15 -14.56 -7.69 11.49
CA GLY A 15 -15.97 -7.82 11.77
C GLY A 15 -16.85 -7.12 10.74
N ALA A 16 -18.09 -7.58 10.57
CA ALA A 16 -19.05 -6.93 9.68
C ALA A 16 -19.14 -5.44 10.05
N GLY A 17 -18.47 -4.57 9.28
CA GLY A 17 -18.36 -3.14 9.54
C GLY A 17 -16.94 -2.61 9.82
N ALA A 18 -15.92 -3.45 9.78
CA ALA A 18 -14.52 -2.97 9.86
C ALA A 18 -14.16 -2.12 8.63
N LEU A 19 -13.50 -0.99 8.87
CA LEU A 19 -12.93 -0.14 7.81
C LEU A 19 -11.75 -0.85 7.16
N LYS A 20 -11.90 -1.28 5.92
CA LYS A 20 -10.84 -1.95 5.15
C LYS A 20 -10.01 -0.91 4.39
N LEU A 21 -8.75 -0.78 4.78
CA LEU A 21 -7.80 0.17 4.18
C LEU A 21 -6.82 -0.54 3.25
N LEU A 22 -6.62 -0.02 2.03
CA LEU A 22 -5.47 -0.38 1.22
C LEU A 22 -4.34 0.62 1.48
N LEU A 23 -3.18 0.11 1.89
CA LEU A 23 -1.98 0.88 2.22
C LEU A 23 -0.84 0.46 1.27
N PRO A 24 -0.63 1.16 0.15
CA PRO A 24 0.54 0.94 -0.67
C PRO A 24 1.81 1.29 0.09
N VAL A 25 2.80 0.40 0.06
CA VAL A 25 4.09 0.57 0.73
C VAL A 25 5.25 0.45 -0.25
N ASP A 26 6.26 1.25 -0.04
CA ASP A 26 7.52 1.25 -0.79
C ASP A 26 8.72 1.40 0.17
N ALA A 27 9.91 1.56 -0.38
CA ALA A 27 11.12 1.76 0.42
C ALA A 27 11.24 3.17 1.03
N THR A 28 10.31 4.08 0.76
CA THR A 28 10.36 5.46 1.28
C THR A 28 9.69 5.59 2.64
N ALA A 29 10.15 6.56 3.44
CA ALA A 29 9.51 6.85 4.73
C ALA A 29 8.06 7.34 4.58
N ARG A 30 7.70 7.85 3.40
CA ARG A 30 6.35 8.39 3.14
C ARG A 30 5.27 7.32 3.12
N SER A 31 5.57 6.12 2.66
CA SER A 31 4.62 5.01 2.68
C SER A 31 4.16 4.65 4.10
N ARG A 32 4.91 5.05 5.13
CA ARG A 32 4.54 4.85 6.53
C ARG A 32 3.47 5.83 7.04
N TRP A 33 3.16 6.90 6.31
CA TRP A 33 2.10 7.85 6.71
C TRP A 33 0.72 7.20 6.70
N GLY A 34 0.44 6.33 5.72
CA GLY A 34 -0.78 5.52 5.70
C GLY A 34 -0.89 4.55 6.88
N ILE A 35 0.25 3.98 7.30
CA ILE A 35 0.30 3.13 8.50
C ILE A 35 -0.07 3.93 9.76
N GLN A 36 0.44 5.16 9.86
CA GLN A 36 0.10 6.03 10.99
C GLN A 36 -1.40 6.39 10.99
N TYR A 37 -1.98 6.69 9.83
CA TYR A 37 -3.42 6.91 9.68
C TYR A 37 -4.24 5.72 10.19
N ALA A 38 -3.93 4.50 9.75
CA ALA A 38 -4.63 3.30 10.17
C ALA A 38 -4.54 3.07 11.69
N LYS A 39 -3.37 3.32 12.29
CA LYS A 39 -3.18 3.26 13.74
C LYS A 39 -4.03 4.29 14.48
N THR A 40 -4.06 5.53 13.99
CA THR A 40 -4.89 6.60 14.57
C THR A 40 -6.37 6.23 14.50
N CYS A 41 -6.87 5.74 13.37
CA CYS A 41 -8.24 5.25 13.24
C CYS A 41 -8.55 4.16 14.28
N ARG A 42 -7.63 3.23 14.52
CA ARG A 42 -7.80 2.18 15.53
C ARG A 42 -7.81 2.73 16.95
N GLN A 43 -6.94 3.69 17.26
CA GLN A 43 -6.86 4.37 18.56
C GLN A 43 -8.14 5.20 18.85
N ASP A 44 -8.75 5.76 17.81
CA ASP A 44 -10.03 6.47 17.90
C ASP A 44 -11.24 5.53 18.07
N GLY A 45 -11.00 4.23 18.26
CA GLY A 45 -12.05 3.23 18.53
C GLY A 45 -12.72 2.66 17.28
N ARG A 46 -12.22 2.97 16.08
CA ARG A 46 -12.75 2.37 14.83
C ARG A 46 -12.25 0.93 14.71
N ASP A 47 -13.09 0.06 14.23
CA ASP A 47 -12.62 -1.25 13.78
C ASP A 47 -11.98 -1.10 12.41
N VAL A 48 -10.70 -1.52 12.27
CA VAL A 48 -9.87 -1.30 11.09
C VAL A 48 -9.18 -2.58 10.71
N ALA A 49 -9.18 -2.90 9.43
CA ALA A 49 -8.34 -3.94 8.82
C ALA A 49 -7.48 -3.31 7.71
N ALA A 50 -6.24 -3.74 7.54
CA ALA A 50 -5.30 -3.15 6.59
C ALA A 50 -4.76 -4.18 5.60
N ALA A 51 -4.82 -3.86 4.31
CA ALA A 51 -4.10 -4.57 3.26
C ALA A 51 -2.85 -3.76 2.88
N LEU A 52 -1.67 -4.31 3.13
CA LEU A 52 -0.40 -3.74 2.69
C LEU A 52 -0.09 -4.24 1.28
N LEU A 53 0.15 -3.34 0.35
CA LEU A 53 0.47 -3.67 -1.03
C LEU A 53 1.85 -3.14 -1.41
N PHE A 54 2.72 -4.02 -1.86
CA PHE A 54 3.95 -3.65 -2.56
C PHE A 54 3.83 -4.01 -4.03
N VAL A 55 4.12 -3.05 -4.90
CA VAL A 55 4.15 -3.27 -6.35
C VAL A 55 5.58 -3.05 -6.85
N ALA A 56 6.18 -4.11 -7.42
CA ALA A 56 7.48 -4.03 -8.07
C ALA A 56 7.30 -3.55 -9.52
N GLU A 57 8.01 -2.50 -9.90
CA GLU A 57 8.09 -2.10 -11.31
C GLU A 57 8.86 -3.15 -12.11
N GLN A 58 8.39 -3.43 -13.32
CA GLN A 58 9.11 -4.32 -14.22
C GLN A 58 10.44 -3.69 -14.65
N VAL A 59 11.54 -4.40 -14.40
CA VAL A 59 12.85 -3.99 -14.89
C VAL A 59 12.95 -4.31 -16.38
N THR A 60 12.76 -3.31 -17.22
CA THR A 60 12.87 -3.41 -18.68
C THR A 60 14.23 -2.96 -19.21
N SER A 61 15.11 -2.44 -18.33
CA SER A 61 16.43 -1.94 -18.74
C SER A 61 17.32 -3.09 -19.24
N TRP A 62 17.66 -3.06 -20.54
CA TRP A 62 18.56 -4.04 -21.15
C TRP A 62 19.95 -4.08 -20.47
N GLN A 63 20.40 -2.98 -19.87
CA GLN A 63 21.67 -2.88 -19.15
C GLN A 63 21.67 -3.77 -17.90
N VAL A 64 20.55 -3.90 -17.21
CA VAL A 64 20.38 -4.79 -16.05
C VAL A 64 20.20 -6.23 -16.51
N LEU A 65 19.39 -6.46 -17.53
CA LEU A 65 19.09 -7.78 -18.10
C LEU A 65 20.32 -8.44 -18.75
N ARG A 66 21.36 -7.67 -19.08
CA ARG A 66 22.62 -8.16 -19.65
C ARG A 66 23.45 -8.98 -18.63
N PHE A 67 23.29 -8.71 -17.34
CA PHE A 67 24.11 -9.31 -16.29
C PHE A 67 23.33 -10.21 -15.32
N ARG A 68 22.00 -10.18 -15.40
CA ARG A 68 21.12 -10.99 -14.54
C ARG A 68 19.91 -11.49 -15.32
N THR A 69 19.49 -12.71 -14.99
CA THR A 69 18.25 -13.26 -15.54
C THR A 69 17.02 -12.54 -14.96
N GLN A 70 15.94 -12.54 -15.70
CA GLN A 70 14.65 -12.01 -15.21
C GLN A 70 14.22 -12.70 -13.90
N GLU A 71 14.48 -14.00 -13.77
CA GLU A 71 14.13 -14.80 -12.61
C GLU A 71 14.95 -14.37 -11.36
N GLU A 72 16.23 -14.11 -11.51
CA GLU A 72 17.07 -13.58 -10.42
C GLU A 72 16.61 -12.20 -9.95
N ILE A 73 16.21 -11.33 -10.90
CA ILE A 73 15.68 -10.00 -10.58
C ILE A 73 14.37 -10.11 -9.82
N ARG A 74 13.43 -10.93 -10.29
CA ARG A 74 12.14 -11.17 -9.61
C ARG A 74 12.33 -11.71 -8.20
N ARG A 75 13.19 -12.72 -8.05
CA ARG A 75 13.50 -13.29 -6.73
C ARG A 75 14.04 -12.24 -5.77
N PHE A 76 14.98 -11.43 -6.21
CA PHE A 76 15.55 -10.36 -5.40
C PHE A 76 14.51 -9.30 -5.04
N GLN A 77 13.64 -8.91 -5.99
CA GLN A 77 12.55 -7.97 -5.74
C GLN A 77 11.53 -8.53 -4.75
N ALA A 78 11.16 -9.81 -4.88
CA ALA A 78 10.24 -10.48 -3.98
C ALA A 78 10.79 -10.61 -2.56
N GLU A 79 12.07 -10.97 -2.40
CA GLU A 79 12.74 -11.02 -1.09
C GLU A 79 12.76 -9.63 -0.42
N ARG A 80 13.12 -8.60 -1.17
CA ARG A 80 13.11 -7.21 -0.67
C ARG A 80 11.71 -6.73 -0.29
N ALA A 81 10.72 -7.03 -1.12
CA ALA A 81 9.33 -6.71 -0.86
C ALA A 81 8.83 -7.37 0.43
N ASN A 82 9.18 -8.65 0.64
CA ASN A 82 8.79 -9.38 1.84
C ASN A 82 9.34 -8.71 3.11
N HIS A 83 10.60 -8.30 3.13
CA HIS A 83 11.18 -7.57 4.26
C HIS A 83 10.44 -6.25 4.52
N LEU A 84 10.16 -5.46 3.48
CA LEU A 84 9.45 -4.20 3.60
C LEU A 84 8.02 -4.39 4.12
N LEU A 85 7.32 -5.42 3.63
CA LEU A 85 5.96 -5.73 4.04
C LEU A 85 5.89 -6.21 5.50
N VAL A 86 6.84 -7.05 5.93
CA VAL A 86 6.93 -7.51 7.33
C VAL A 86 7.21 -6.32 8.27
N ASP A 87 8.15 -5.44 7.91
CA ASP A 87 8.45 -4.26 8.72
C ASP A 87 7.28 -3.26 8.75
N ALA A 88 6.53 -3.15 7.67
CA ALA A 88 5.33 -2.30 7.60
C ALA A 88 4.15 -2.88 8.39
N ALA A 89 4.01 -4.20 8.43
CA ALA A 89 2.93 -4.88 9.16
C ALA A 89 3.09 -4.78 10.69
N ARG A 90 4.30 -4.86 11.18
CA ARG A 90 4.60 -4.92 12.62
C ARG A 90 3.92 -3.83 13.46
N PRO A 91 3.99 -2.52 13.12
CA PRO A 91 3.33 -1.48 13.91
C PRO A 91 1.80 -1.55 13.87
N LEU A 92 1.20 -2.10 12.82
CA LEU A 92 -0.24 -2.32 12.71
C LEU A 92 -0.67 -3.51 13.58
N GLU A 93 0.04 -4.62 13.50
CA GLU A 93 -0.21 -5.81 14.33
C GLU A 93 -0.08 -5.49 15.81
N GLN A 94 0.92 -4.68 16.22
CA GLN A 94 1.08 -4.19 17.59
C GLN A 94 -0.08 -3.29 18.04
N ALA A 95 -0.70 -2.58 17.12
CA ALA A 95 -1.90 -1.77 17.40
C ALA A 95 -3.21 -2.58 17.36
N GLY A 96 -3.14 -3.90 17.15
CA GLY A 96 -4.31 -4.77 17.06
C GLY A 96 -5.11 -4.59 15.77
N VAL A 97 -4.46 -4.15 14.68
CA VAL A 97 -5.05 -4.05 13.34
C VAL A 97 -4.74 -5.34 12.59
N PRO A 98 -5.75 -6.11 12.14
CA PRO A 98 -5.55 -7.24 11.25
C PRO A 98 -4.89 -6.81 9.94
N VAL A 99 -3.83 -7.53 9.51
CA VAL A 99 -3.04 -7.16 8.34
C VAL A 99 -3.02 -8.30 7.32
N GLN A 100 -3.32 -7.98 6.07
CA GLN A 100 -3.06 -8.81 4.91
C GLN A 100 -1.93 -8.18 4.08
N VAL A 101 -1.02 -9.00 3.55
CA VAL A 101 0.07 -8.53 2.68
C VAL A 101 -0.14 -8.99 1.25
N GLN A 102 0.15 -8.11 0.28
CA GLN A 102 0.04 -8.37 -1.15
C GLN A 102 1.31 -7.92 -1.87
N TYR A 103 1.76 -8.74 -2.82
CA TYR A 103 2.83 -8.42 -3.75
C TYR A 103 2.29 -8.47 -5.18
N ARG A 104 2.63 -7.48 -5.99
CA ARG A 104 2.30 -7.42 -7.42
C ARG A 104 3.50 -6.94 -8.22
N GLU A 105 3.52 -7.23 -9.52
CA GLU A 105 4.53 -6.74 -10.47
C GLU A 105 3.84 -6.02 -11.62
N GLY A 106 4.30 -4.82 -11.97
CA GLY A 106 3.78 -4.08 -13.12
C GLY A 106 3.49 -2.61 -12.86
N ASP A 107 2.41 -2.08 -13.46
CA ASP A 107 1.98 -0.69 -13.30
C ASP A 107 1.45 -0.46 -11.87
N ILE A 108 2.12 0.42 -11.14
CA ILE A 108 1.84 0.64 -9.72
C ILE A 108 0.41 1.18 -9.52
N ALA A 109 0.00 2.19 -10.29
CA ALA A 109 -1.31 2.80 -10.13
C ALA A 109 -2.44 1.84 -10.50
N PHE A 110 -2.24 1.02 -11.55
CA PHE A 110 -3.18 -0.02 -11.94
C PHE A 110 -3.38 -1.03 -10.81
N HIS A 111 -2.30 -1.57 -10.25
CA HIS A 111 -2.40 -2.60 -9.19
C HIS A 111 -2.94 -2.05 -7.87
N ILE A 112 -2.70 -0.77 -7.54
CA ILE A 112 -3.32 -0.14 -6.38
C ILE A 112 -4.84 -0.13 -6.51
N LEU A 113 -5.36 0.30 -7.66
CA LEU A 113 -6.80 0.36 -7.91
C LEU A 113 -7.42 -1.04 -8.01
N ASP A 114 -6.79 -1.95 -8.74
CA ASP A 114 -7.25 -3.32 -8.96
C ASP A 114 -7.32 -4.11 -7.64
N VAL A 115 -6.28 -4.06 -6.82
CA VAL A 115 -6.26 -4.75 -5.51
C VAL A 115 -7.26 -4.14 -4.54
N ALA A 116 -7.46 -2.82 -4.56
CA ALA A 116 -8.47 -2.19 -3.73
C ALA A 116 -9.89 -2.69 -4.05
N GLU A 117 -10.20 -2.86 -5.34
CA GLU A 117 -11.47 -3.42 -5.79
C GLU A 117 -11.57 -4.92 -5.47
N GLN A 118 -10.53 -5.71 -5.73
CA GLN A 118 -10.51 -7.17 -5.46
C GLN A 118 -10.70 -7.51 -3.97
N LEU A 119 -10.17 -6.69 -3.08
CA LEU A 119 -10.25 -6.87 -1.63
C LEU A 119 -11.45 -6.16 -1.01
N GLU A 120 -12.28 -5.50 -1.83
CA GLU A 120 -13.41 -4.70 -1.39
C GLU A 120 -13.00 -3.70 -0.29
N CYS A 121 -11.90 -2.96 -0.54
CA CYS A 121 -11.43 -1.94 0.38
C CYS A 121 -12.38 -0.75 0.38
N ASP A 122 -12.59 -0.17 1.55
CA ASP A 122 -13.39 1.04 1.70
C ASP A 122 -12.61 2.30 1.32
N GLU A 123 -11.27 2.25 1.40
CA GLU A 123 -10.42 3.41 1.21
C GLU A 123 -9.00 3.02 0.80
N ILE A 124 -8.43 3.79 -0.15
CA ILE A 124 -7.01 3.73 -0.50
C ILE A 124 -6.31 4.90 0.18
N VAL A 125 -5.31 4.63 1.01
CA VAL A 125 -4.58 5.68 1.74
C VAL A 125 -3.22 5.91 1.11
N LEU A 126 -2.98 7.12 0.63
CA LEU A 126 -1.73 7.51 -0.02
C LEU A 126 -1.11 8.72 0.67
N PRO A 127 0.23 8.86 0.64
CA PRO A 127 0.88 10.07 1.09
C PRO A 127 0.52 11.25 0.18
N LEU A 128 0.44 12.44 0.75
CA LEU A 128 0.28 13.70 -0.01
C LEU A 128 1.29 13.78 -1.15
N PRO A 129 0.88 14.25 -2.34
CA PRO A 129 1.77 14.43 -3.47
C PRO A 129 2.98 15.30 -3.13
N HIS A 130 4.10 15.07 -3.81
CA HIS A 130 5.26 15.95 -3.71
C HIS A 130 4.91 17.39 -4.14
N PRO A 131 5.48 18.42 -3.49
CA PRO A 131 5.36 19.78 -3.96
C PRO A 131 5.87 19.91 -5.40
N ARG A 132 5.33 20.89 -6.15
CA ARG A 132 5.56 21.03 -7.60
C ARG A 132 7.04 21.08 -8.03
N TRP A 133 7.94 21.56 -7.18
CA TRP A 133 9.37 21.63 -7.45
C TRP A 133 10.09 20.27 -7.40
N ALA A 134 9.53 19.28 -6.69
CA ALA A 134 10.07 17.92 -6.60
C ALA A 134 9.64 17.01 -7.78
N ARG A 135 8.84 17.51 -8.72
CA ARG A 135 8.27 16.75 -9.86
C ARG A 135 9.29 16.24 -10.86
N LEU A 136 10.51 16.77 -10.87
CA LEU A 136 11.51 16.42 -11.86
C LEU A 136 12.19 15.07 -11.63
N ILE A 137 11.92 14.37 -10.50
CA ILE A 137 12.73 13.24 -10.06
C ILE A 137 11.93 11.95 -9.83
N SER A 138 10.60 11.99 -9.64
CA SER A 138 9.81 10.76 -9.43
C SER A 138 8.37 10.89 -9.90
N LEU A 139 7.85 9.82 -10.50
CA LEU A 139 6.42 9.64 -10.77
C LEU A 139 5.64 9.83 -9.46
N ASP A 140 4.74 10.81 -9.46
CA ASP A 140 3.84 11.04 -8.34
C ASP A 140 2.68 10.04 -8.42
N ILE A 141 2.89 8.88 -7.80
CA ILE A 141 1.93 7.77 -7.82
C ILE A 141 0.56 8.21 -7.28
N ALA A 142 0.55 9.06 -6.25
CA ALA A 142 -0.72 9.56 -5.70
C ALA A 142 -1.54 10.30 -6.76
N ARG A 143 -0.91 11.12 -7.59
CA ARG A 143 -1.61 11.83 -8.69
C ARG A 143 -2.09 10.90 -9.77
N GLU A 144 -1.29 9.89 -10.11
CA GLU A 144 -1.67 8.92 -11.14
C GLU A 144 -2.84 8.06 -10.66
N VAL A 145 -2.85 7.63 -9.40
CA VAL A 145 -3.99 6.92 -8.81
C VAL A 145 -5.23 7.80 -8.78
N LEU A 146 -5.12 9.06 -8.32
CA LEU A 146 -6.25 10.01 -8.32
C LEU A 146 -6.79 10.25 -9.73
N ARG A 147 -5.93 10.38 -10.73
CA ARG A 147 -6.35 10.56 -12.13
C ARG A 147 -7.10 9.36 -12.68
N ARG A 148 -6.75 8.13 -12.26
CA ARG A 148 -7.35 6.87 -12.69
C ARG A 148 -8.40 6.34 -11.70
N GLN A 149 -8.66 7.05 -10.59
CA GLN A 149 -9.59 6.61 -9.54
C GLN A 149 -10.93 6.17 -10.11
N ARG A 150 -11.48 5.11 -9.53
CA ARG A 150 -12.76 4.50 -9.94
C ARG A 150 -13.73 4.49 -8.77
N SER A 151 -14.00 3.29 -8.24
CA SER A 151 -15.02 3.02 -7.21
C SER A 151 -14.53 3.28 -5.78
N VAL A 152 -13.25 2.98 -5.49
CA VAL A 152 -12.72 3.08 -4.14
C VAL A 152 -12.17 4.50 -3.89
N PRO A 153 -12.62 5.21 -2.84
CA PRO A 153 -12.13 6.55 -2.53
C PRO A 153 -10.65 6.55 -2.12
N VAL A 154 -9.96 7.65 -2.46
CA VAL A 154 -8.56 7.86 -2.13
C VAL A 154 -8.44 8.94 -1.07
N THR A 155 -7.79 8.63 0.04
CA THR A 155 -7.46 9.58 1.10
C THR A 155 -5.98 9.90 1.06
N LEU A 156 -5.66 11.19 0.99
CA LEU A 156 -4.30 11.69 1.07
C LEU A 156 -3.97 12.06 2.51
N VAL A 157 -2.81 11.61 3.00
CA VAL A 157 -2.37 11.85 4.37
C VAL A 157 -1.00 12.53 4.42
N ASP A 158 -0.81 13.33 5.47
CA ASP A 158 0.45 13.99 5.76
C ASP A 158 1.43 13.10 6.56
N THR A 159 2.54 13.68 7.00
CA THR A 159 3.60 13.01 7.78
C THR A 159 3.12 12.43 9.11
N LEU A 160 2.03 12.95 9.66
CA LEU A 160 1.43 12.50 10.92
C LEU A 160 0.28 11.52 10.69
N GLY A 161 -0.02 11.17 9.42
CA GLY A 161 -1.16 10.37 9.06
C GLY A 161 -2.49 11.13 9.18
N ILE A 162 -2.47 12.47 9.13
CA ILE A 162 -3.66 13.28 9.18
C ILE A 162 -4.20 13.45 7.75
N PRO A 163 -5.49 13.14 7.49
CA PRO A 163 -6.07 13.28 6.17
C PRO A 163 -6.19 14.76 5.79
N GLU A 164 -5.83 15.08 4.55
CA GLU A 164 -6.06 16.42 4.00
C GLU A 164 -7.55 16.68 3.86
N ARG A 165 -8.04 17.75 4.53
CA ARG A 165 -9.44 18.16 4.43
C ARG A 165 -9.70 18.78 3.06
N GLY A 166 -10.23 18.00 2.11
CA GLY A 166 -10.59 18.54 0.80
C GLY A 166 -10.81 17.51 -0.33
N CYS A 167 -10.52 16.26 -0.14
CA CYS A 167 -10.67 15.23 -1.18
C CYS A 167 -11.83 14.25 -0.92
N ARG A 168 -13.00 14.77 -0.48
CA ARG A 168 -14.26 14.05 -0.67
C ARG A 168 -14.96 14.65 -1.89
N GLN A 169 -14.74 14.06 -3.05
CA GLN A 169 -15.64 14.23 -4.18
C GLN A 169 -16.34 12.92 -4.44
#